data_5550e91f6e3c93c801963e6147790b81
#
_entry.id   5550e91f6e3c93c801963e6147790b81
#
_cell.length_a   1.000
_cell.length_b   1.000
_cell.length_c   1.000
_cell.angle_alpha   90.00
_cell.angle_beta   90.00
_cell.angle_gamma   90.00
#
_symmetry.space_group_name_H-M   'P 1'
#
loop_
_entity.id
_entity.type
_entity.pdbx_description
1 polymer ?
#
loop_
_entity_poly.entity_id
_entity_poly.type
_entity_poly.pdbx_seq_one_letter_code
_entity_poly.pdbx_strand_id
1 'polypeptide(L)'
;MLLLTSYLVDILLPESDDNQNTKFYNSFLSQYTSITVTALVSQSIFLHDTYVETSKKDLDKDIDNMIHSIPDSAEYKRNIYKVLCIGAHMNPGKIIQDEEKRSFISDLFIQDAKKYNMSNREMIIKGLNTSAFLNYFFLLEDNLKNIYIKVNTINDDNFQLKGAQIISKALNGILEKTSIKNDFFLELEKRSKFFINYQSLNRTWKLLNFIRNRLIHYNGYYDEKAKNLFQKYYDDILKTYTDESMLTTISLFIDKIDKYQTQIDKNNYLIVDDVLENIIRNFSIFIMESLYICTRNQVIS
;
A
#
# COMPACT_ATOMS: atom_id res chain seq x y z
N MET A 1 -15.25 -3.44 -1.67
CA MET A 1 -15.80 -2.52 -0.66
C MET A 1 -15.24 -1.13 -0.93
N LEU A 2 -16.09 -0.11 -1.11
CA LEU A 2 -15.68 1.25 -1.49
C LEU A 2 -15.43 2.09 -0.24
N LEU A 3 -14.22 2.03 0.34
CA LEU A 3 -13.90 2.71 1.61
C LEU A 3 -13.68 4.21 1.46
N LEU A 4 -13.06 4.63 0.37
CA LEU A 4 -12.76 6.04 0.10
C LEU A 4 -13.64 6.64 -0.99
N THR A 5 -14.47 5.83 -1.65
CA THR A 5 -15.34 6.27 -2.75
C THR A 5 -16.80 6.18 -2.35
N SER A 6 -17.58 7.19 -2.72
CA SER A 6 -19.04 7.18 -2.57
C SER A 6 -19.74 6.50 -3.76
N TYR A 7 -19.05 6.35 -4.88
CA TYR A 7 -19.53 5.75 -6.13
C TYR A 7 -18.36 5.27 -6.99
N LEU A 8 -18.65 4.38 -7.94
CA LEU A 8 -17.67 3.96 -8.93
C LEU A 8 -17.41 5.10 -9.90
N VAL A 9 -16.14 5.36 -10.18
CA VAL A 9 -15.69 6.29 -11.21
C VAL A 9 -14.80 5.53 -12.19
N ASP A 10 -14.90 5.89 -13.46
CA ASP A 10 -14.01 5.33 -14.46
C ASP A 10 -12.62 5.93 -14.31
N ILE A 11 -11.60 5.10 -14.53
CA ILE A 11 -10.23 5.57 -14.61
C ILE A 11 -10.10 6.44 -15.85
N LEU A 12 -9.55 7.64 -15.68
CA LEU A 12 -9.32 8.56 -16.77
C LEU A 12 -8.27 7.97 -17.73
N LEU A 13 -8.67 7.77 -18.98
CA LEU A 13 -7.74 7.37 -20.02
C LEU A 13 -6.93 8.59 -20.49
N PRO A 14 -5.61 8.44 -20.64
CA PRO A 14 -4.77 9.52 -21.12
C PRO A 14 -5.12 9.88 -22.55
N GLU A 15 -5.18 11.18 -22.82
CA GLU A 15 -5.27 11.70 -24.19
C GLU A 15 -3.92 11.51 -24.90
N SER A 16 -3.93 11.41 -26.23
CA SER A 16 -2.73 11.27 -27.06
C SER A 16 -1.98 12.60 -27.21
N ASP A 17 -1.92 13.39 -26.16
CA ASP A 17 -1.27 14.69 -26.15
C ASP A 17 0.19 14.57 -25.70
N ASP A 18 1.09 15.26 -26.40
CA ASP A 18 2.53 15.29 -26.11
C ASP A 18 2.93 16.24 -24.98
N ASN A 19 1.96 16.88 -24.31
CA ASN A 19 2.29 17.80 -23.23
C ASN A 19 2.90 17.08 -22.01
N GLN A 20 3.69 17.81 -21.24
CA GLN A 20 4.46 17.25 -20.11
C GLN A 20 3.56 16.66 -19.02
N ASN A 21 2.38 17.23 -18.78
CA ASN A 21 1.45 16.76 -17.76
C ASN A 21 0.84 15.41 -18.14
N THR A 22 0.51 15.22 -19.42
CA THR A 22 0.06 13.96 -19.98
C THR A 22 1.15 12.90 -19.86
N LYS A 23 2.41 13.24 -20.12
CA LYS A 23 3.57 12.31 -19.93
C LYS A 23 3.72 11.86 -18.47
N PHE A 24 3.60 12.78 -17.52
CA PHE A 24 3.63 12.41 -16.08
C PHE A 24 2.47 11.49 -15.71
N TYR A 25 1.26 11.81 -16.12
CA TYR A 25 0.10 10.99 -15.83
C TYR A 25 0.17 9.61 -16.49
N ASN A 26 0.61 9.53 -17.75
CA ASN A 26 0.80 8.28 -18.47
C ASN A 26 1.84 7.38 -17.79
N SER A 27 2.97 7.96 -17.35
CA SER A 27 3.99 7.24 -16.62
C SER A 27 3.46 6.69 -15.28
N PHE A 28 2.73 7.52 -14.55
CA PHE A 28 2.06 7.09 -13.32
C PHE A 28 1.06 5.96 -13.60
N LEU A 29 0.16 6.13 -14.56
CA LEU A 29 -0.89 5.17 -14.88
C LEU A 29 -0.32 3.82 -15.35
N SER A 30 0.75 3.84 -16.13
CA SER A 30 1.46 2.62 -16.55
C SER A 30 1.99 1.83 -15.35
N GLN A 31 2.67 2.49 -14.42
CA GLN A 31 3.21 1.86 -13.22
C GLN A 31 2.07 1.42 -12.26
N TYR A 32 1.07 2.27 -12.07
CA TYR A 32 -0.12 1.95 -11.28
C TYR A 32 -0.83 0.69 -11.81
N THR A 33 -1.02 0.61 -13.12
CA THR A 33 -1.63 -0.56 -13.78
C THR A 33 -0.78 -1.82 -13.56
N SER A 34 0.53 -1.72 -13.73
CA SER A 34 1.45 -2.83 -13.51
C SER A 34 1.37 -3.36 -12.06
N ILE A 35 1.40 -2.46 -11.07
CA ILE A 35 1.26 -2.85 -9.65
C ILE A 35 -0.10 -3.50 -9.41
N THR A 36 -1.19 -2.87 -9.92
CA THR A 36 -2.56 -3.35 -9.72
C THR A 36 -2.76 -4.74 -10.33
N VAL A 37 -2.37 -4.93 -11.59
CA VAL A 37 -2.51 -6.23 -12.27
C VAL A 37 -1.67 -7.29 -11.57
N THR A 38 -0.42 -6.99 -11.23
CA THR A 38 0.45 -7.93 -10.52
C THR A 38 -0.14 -8.32 -9.16
N ALA A 39 -0.60 -7.35 -8.37
CA ALA A 39 -1.19 -7.62 -7.07
C ALA A 39 -2.48 -8.46 -7.19
N LEU A 40 -3.43 -8.06 -8.04
CA LEU A 40 -4.70 -8.74 -8.20
C LEU A 40 -4.55 -10.15 -8.80
N VAL A 41 -3.68 -10.34 -9.81
CA VAL A 41 -3.42 -11.66 -10.38
C VAL A 41 -2.76 -12.57 -9.35
N SER A 42 -1.76 -12.07 -8.62
CA SER A 42 -1.09 -12.85 -7.57
C SER A 42 -2.06 -13.21 -6.44
N GLN A 43 -2.89 -12.26 -5.99
CA GLN A 43 -3.93 -12.51 -4.99
C GLN A 43 -4.96 -13.52 -5.51
N SER A 44 -5.38 -13.43 -6.79
CA SER A 44 -6.38 -14.31 -7.37
C SER A 44 -5.93 -15.76 -7.41
N ILE A 45 -4.65 -16.02 -7.65
CA ILE A 45 -4.08 -17.36 -7.59
C ILE A 45 -4.29 -18.00 -6.20
N PHE A 46 -4.26 -17.18 -5.14
CA PHE A 46 -4.41 -17.64 -3.77
C PHE A 46 -5.85 -17.51 -3.21
N LEU A 47 -6.70 -16.64 -3.81
CA LEU A 47 -8.04 -16.35 -3.32
C LEU A 47 -9.15 -17.00 -4.16
N HIS A 48 -8.94 -17.12 -5.46
CA HIS A 48 -9.98 -17.54 -6.42
C HIS A 48 -9.93 -19.02 -6.77
N ASP A 49 -10.00 -19.83 -5.77
CA ASP A 49 -10.49 -21.18 -5.99
C ASP A 49 -11.98 -21.29 -5.66
N THR A 50 -12.72 -20.21 -5.90
CA THR A 50 -14.17 -20.15 -5.64
C THR A 50 -15.01 -20.78 -6.75
N TYR A 51 -14.41 -21.21 -7.87
CA TYR A 51 -15.17 -21.88 -8.93
C TYR A 51 -15.39 -23.37 -8.71
N VAL A 52 -14.63 -24.00 -7.81
CA VAL A 52 -14.88 -25.38 -7.40
C VAL A 52 -14.54 -25.51 -5.90
N GLU A 53 -15.56 -25.69 -5.05
CA GLU A 53 -15.35 -25.88 -3.59
C GLU A 53 -14.41 -27.05 -3.24
N THR A 54 -14.23 -27.99 -4.17
CA THR A 54 -13.29 -29.10 -4.08
C THR A 54 -11.83 -28.65 -4.24
N SER A 55 -11.55 -27.76 -5.19
CA SER A 55 -10.17 -27.29 -5.44
C SER A 55 -9.64 -26.36 -4.34
N LYS A 56 -10.50 -25.67 -3.60
CA LYS A 56 -10.07 -24.82 -2.48
C LYS A 56 -9.45 -25.63 -1.35
N LYS A 57 -10.06 -26.78 -1.03
CA LYS A 57 -9.49 -27.73 -0.05
C LYS A 57 -8.19 -28.34 -0.57
N ASP A 58 -8.09 -28.60 -1.86
CA ASP A 58 -6.93 -29.17 -2.48
C ASP A 58 -5.78 -28.15 -2.56
N LEU A 59 -6.06 -26.88 -2.91
CA LEU A 59 -5.04 -25.85 -2.94
C LEU A 59 -4.51 -25.50 -1.54
N ASP A 60 -5.38 -25.34 -0.54
CA ASP A 60 -4.97 -25.15 0.86
C ASP A 60 -4.17 -26.36 1.35
N LYS A 61 -4.60 -27.57 1.00
CA LYS A 61 -3.87 -28.80 1.30
C LYS A 61 -2.56 -28.90 0.53
N ASP A 62 -2.50 -28.45 -0.72
CA ASP A 62 -1.27 -28.45 -1.50
C ASP A 62 -0.29 -27.38 -1.01
N ILE A 63 -0.75 -26.18 -0.64
CA ILE A 63 0.07 -25.18 0.03
C ILE A 63 0.53 -25.71 1.39
N ASP A 64 -0.35 -26.28 2.18
CA ASP A 64 -0.01 -26.90 3.46
C ASP A 64 0.89 -28.13 3.25
N ASN A 65 0.67 -28.92 2.21
CA ASN A 65 1.53 -29.98 1.80
C ASN A 65 2.90 -29.45 1.33
N MET A 66 2.96 -28.37 0.57
CA MET A 66 4.23 -27.75 0.18
C MET A 66 4.99 -27.15 1.37
N ILE A 67 4.28 -26.67 2.38
CA ILE A 67 4.86 -25.96 3.52
C ILE A 67 4.87 -26.82 4.80
N HIS A 68 3.91 -27.73 5.02
CA HIS A 68 3.73 -28.50 6.26
C HIS A 68 3.78 -30.01 6.14
N SER A 69 3.37 -30.60 5.01
CA SER A 69 3.33 -32.08 4.92
C SER A 69 4.70 -32.72 4.90
N ILE A 70 5.73 -31.87 4.75
CA ILE A 70 7.12 -32.29 4.81
C ILE A 70 7.90 -31.34 5.74
N PRO A 71 7.34 -30.88 6.90
CA PRO A 71 8.03 -29.90 7.73
C PRO A 71 9.35 -30.42 8.28
N ASP A 72 9.48 -31.72 8.37
CA ASP A 72 10.69 -32.41 8.83
C ASP A 72 11.49 -33.10 7.71
N SER A 73 11.03 -33.02 6.46
CA SER A 73 11.83 -33.58 5.38
C SER A 73 13.02 -32.68 5.10
N ALA A 74 14.18 -33.26 5.15
CA ALA A 74 15.45 -32.61 4.79
C ALA A 74 15.41 -32.02 3.37
N GLU A 75 14.60 -32.61 2.49
CA GLU A 75 14.44 -32.18 1.11
C GLU A 75 13.65 -30.85 0.99
N TYR A 76 12.56 -30.68 1.73
CA TYR A 76 11.76 -29.46 1.71
C TYR A 76 12.55 -28.28 2.27
N LYS A 77 13.15 -28.43 3.45
CA LYS A 77 14.03 -27.43 4.07
C LYS A 77 15.19 -27.08 3.13
N ARG A 78 15.71 -28.05 2.40
CA ARG A 78 16.73 -27.85 1.38
C ARG A 78 16.23 -27.01 0.22
N ASN A 79 15.00 -27.22 -0.23
CA ASN A 79 14.43 -26.47 -1.36
C ASN A 79 14.15 -25.02 -1.00
N ILE A 80 13.56 -24.71 0.17
CA ILE A 80 13.39 -23.33 0.65
C ILE A 80 14.73 -22.60 0.72
N TYR A 81 15.73 -23.26 1.31
CA TYR A 81 17.05 -22.68 1.46
C TYR A 81 17.74 -22.47 0.11
N LYS A 82 17.56 -23.40 -0.84
CA LYS A 82 18.06 -23.29 -2.20
C LYS A 82 17.46 -22.08 -2.93
N VAL A 83 16.15 -21.88 -2.81
CA VAL A 83 15.46 -20.70 -3.39
C VAL A 83 16.00 -19.40 -2.78
N LEU A 84 16.19 -19.35 -1.47
CA LEU A 84 16.80 -18.21 -0.80
C LEU A 84 18.21 -17.93 -1.31
N CYS A 85 19.05 -18.96 -1.40
CA CYS A 85 20.42 -18.81 -1.90
C CYS A 85 20.49 -18.31 -3.33
N ILE A 86 19.62 -18.83 -4.22
CA ILE A 86 19.54 -18.39 -5.61
C ILE A 86 19.10 -16.92 -5.66
N GLY A 87 18.04 -16.55 -4.92
CA GLY A 87 17.53 -15.17 -4.86
C GLY A 87 18.56 -14.18 -4.28
N ALA A 88 19.38 -14.62 -3.33
CA ALA A 88 20.44 -13.81 -2.73
C ALA A 88 21.79 -13.86 -3.49
N HIS A 89 21.83 -14.51 -4.67
CA HIS A 89 23.07 -14.76 -5.43
C HIS A 89 24.18 -15.45 -4.61
N MET A 90 23.80 -16.27 -3.66
CA MET A 90 24.72 -17.04 -2.82
C MET A 90 25.06 -18.38 -3.49
N ASN A 91 26.27 -18.89 -3.24
CA ASN A 91 26.64 -20.21 -3.77
C ASN A 91 25.87 -21.32 -3.03
N PRO A 92 24.90 -21.99 -3.67
CA PRO A 92 24.10 -23.02 -3.02
C PRO A 92 24.91 -24.28 -2.64
N GLY A 93 26.02 -24.55 -3.33
CA GLY A 93 26.81 -25.76 -3.11
C GLY A 93 27.50 -25.84 -1.76
N LYS A 94 28.00 -24.72 -1.23
CA LYS A 94 28.61 -24.66 0.11
C LYS A 94 27.59 -24.62 1.23
N ILE A 95 26.44 -23.99 0.99
CA ILE A 95 25.45 -23.66 2.03
C ILE A 95 24.47 -24.81 2.22
N ILE A 96 24.13 -25.56 1.14
CA ILE A 96 23.23 -26.73 1.22
C ILE A 96 23.78 -27.87 2.09
N GLN A 97 25.08 -27.89 2.34
CA GLN A 97 25.70 -28.89 3.22
C GLN A 97 25.48 -28.62 4.72
N ASP A 98 25.13 -27.39 5.09
CA ASP A 98 24.88 -27.02 6.47
C ASP A 98 23.39 -27.26 6.84
N GLU A 99 23.13 -28.42 7.44
CA GLU A 99 21.78 -28.86 7.79
C GLU A 99 21.13 -28.01 8.90
N GLU A 100 21.94 -27.52 9.81
CA GLU A 100 21.51 -26.69 10.93
C GLU A 100 20.99 -25.31 10.46
N LYS A 101 21.72 -24.67 9.51
CA LYS A 101 21.27 -23.42 8.91
C LYS A 101 20.03 -23.58 8.03
N ARG A 102 19.91 -24.69 7.31
CA ARG A 102 18.71 -24.97 6.49
C ARG A 102 17.47 -25.09 7.37
N SER A 103 17.58 -25.86 8.44
CA SER A 103 16.50 -26.05 9.42
C SER A 103 16.09 -24.70 10.03
N PHE A 104 17.06 -23.95 10.52
CA PHE A 104 16.83 -22.66 11.16
C PHE A 104 16.04 -21.67 10.29
N ILE A 105 16.42 -21.51 9.02
CA ILE A 105 15.76 -20.55 8.11
C ILE A 105 14.34 -21.00 7.76
N SER A 106 14.12 -22.31 7.56
CA SER A 106 12.78 -22.83 7.30
C SER A 106 11.85 -22.68 8.52
N ASP A 107 12.40 -22.90 9.71
CA ASP A 107 11.65 -22.77 10.95
C ASP A 107 11.26 -21.33 11.25
N LEU A 108 12.05 -20.33 10.83
CA LEU A 108 11.71 -18.92 10.99
C LEU A 108 10.39 -18.58 10.28
N PHE A 109 10.20 -19.01 9.02
CA PHE A 109 8.96 -18.76 8.28
C PHE A 109 7.76 -19.43 8.96
N ILE A 110 7.91 -20.67 9.40
CA ILE A 110 6.87 -21.42 10.11
C ILE A 110 6.54 -20.77 11.47
N GLN A 111 7.55 -20.28 12.18
CA GLN A 111 7.37 -19.58 13.45
C GLN A 111 6.64 -18.25 13.28
N ASP A 112 6.94 -17.50 12.21
CA ASP A 112 6.23 -16.25 11.91
C ASP A 112 4.74 -16.51 11.64
N ALA A 113 4.39 -17.53 10.87
CA ALA A 113 3.00 -17.90 10.64
C ALA A 113 2.28 -18.23 11.95
N LYS A 114 2.90 -19.03 12.83
CA LYS A 114 2.38 -19.36 14.15
C LYS A 114 2.23 -18.12 15.05
N LYS A 115 3.20 -17.22 15.04
CA LYS A 115 3.18 -15.96 15.81
C LYS A 115 1.98 -15.08 15.49
N TYR A 116 1.60 -15.00 14.22
CA TYR A 116 0.45 -14.23 13.78
C TYR A 116 -0.86 -15.02 13.82
N ASN A 117 -0.81 -16.30 14.24
CA ASN A 117 -1.95 -17.23 14.17
C ASN A 117 -2.58 -17.25 12.77
N MET A 118 -1.74 -17.29 11.76
CA MET A 118 -2.08 -17.28 10.35
C MET A 118 -1.75 -18.62 9.71
N SER A 119 -2.58 -19.02 8.75
CA SER A 119 -2.21 -20.05 7.79
C SER A 119 -1.08 -19.56 6.88
N ASN A 120 -0.38 -20.48 6.24
CA ASN A 120 0.68 -20.13 5.28
C ASN A 120 0.16 -19.31 4.11
N ARG A 121 -1.07 -19.61 3.65
CA ARG A 121 -1.77 -18.85 2.63
C ARG A 121 -2.00 -17.39 3.05
N GLU A 122 -2.50 -17.17 4.24
CA GLU A 122 -2.70 -15.82 4.79
C GLU A 122 -1.38 -15.07 4.93
N MET A 123 -0.29 -15.75 5.28
CA MET A 123 1.05 -15.16 5.31
C MET A 123 1.53 -14.70 3.93
N ILE A 124 1.27 -15.49 2.89
CA ILE A 124 1.61 -15.12 1.51
C ILE A 124 0.78 -13.91 1.08
N ILE A 125 -0.54 -13.93 1.30
CA ILE A 125 -1.43 -12.82 0.96
C ILE A 125 -1.02 -11.54 1.71
N LYS A 126 -0.68 -11.63 3.00
CA LYS A 126 -0.11 -10.52 3.78
C LYS A 126 1.13 -9.95 3.11
N GLY A 127 2.04 -10.81 2.65
CA GLY A 127 3.26 -10.39 1.95
C GLY A 127 2.95 -9.64 0.64
N LEU A 128 2.03 -10.16 -0.16
CA LEU A 128 1.58 -9.55 -1.41
C LEU A 128 0.91 -8.18 -1.15
N ASN A 129 0.00 -8.10 -0.19
CA ASN A 129 -0.67 -6.85 0.18
C ASN A 129 0.31 -5.81 0.72
N THR A 130 1.27 -6.24 1.54
CA THR A 130 2.32 -5.35 2.06
C THR A 130 3.18 -4.79 0.92
N SER A 131 3.58 -5.64 -0.02
CA SER A 131 4.35 -5.22 -1.20
C SER A 131 3.57 -4.24 -2.07
N ALA A 132 2.29 -4.53 -2.36
CA ALA A 132 1.43 -3.65 -3.14
C ALA A 132 1.22 -2.30 -2.43
N PHE A 133 0.94 -2.30 -1.12
CA PHE A 133 0.81 -1.09 -0.31
C PHE A 133 2.05 -0.20 -0.41
N LEU A 134 3.24 -0.77 -0.26
CA LEU A 134 4.50 -0.02 -0.34
C LEU A 134 4.74 0.52 -1.75
N ASN A 135 4.45 -0.27 -2.77
CA ASN A 135 4.63 0.15 -4.16
C ASN A 135 3.71 1.33 -4.52
N TYR A 136 2.43 1.31 -4.14
CA TYR A 136 1.53 2.47 -4.36
C TYR A 136 1.98 3.70 -3.58
N PHE A 137 2.46 3.51 -2.35
CA PHE A 137 2.97 4.60 -1.54
C PHE A 137 4.14 5.30 -2.23
N PHE A 138 5.15 4.53 -2.66
CA PHE A 138 6.32 5.07 -3.35
C PHE A 138 5.96 5.67 -4.70
N LEU A 139 5.07 5.03 -5.47
CA LEU A 139 4.62 5.55 -6.76
C LEU A 139 4.03 6.95 -6.61
N LEU A 140 3.14 7.18 -5.64
CA LEU A 140 2.57 8.50 -5.38
C LEU A 140 3.63 9.49 -4.90
N GLU A 141 4.47 9.07 -3.96
CA GLU A 141 5.55 9.90 -3.41
C GLU A 141 6.47 10.41 -4.52
N ASP A 142 6.95 9.54 -5.39
CA ASP A 142 7.90 9.88 -6.44
C ASP A 142 7.27 10.73 -7.53
N ASN A 143 6.03 10.44 -7.93
CA ASN A 143 5.34 11.26 -8.94
C ASN A 143 5.07 12.68 -8.44
N LEU A 144 4.61 12.85 -7.18
CA LEU A 144 4.39 14.18 -6.61
C LEU A 144 5.70 14.96 -6.47
N LYS A 145 6.81 14.30 -6.12
CA LYS A 145 8.14 14.93 -6.11
C LYS A 145 8.53 15.43 -7.49
N ASN A 146 8.43 14.57 -8.50
CA ASN A 146 8.83 14.90 -9.87
C ASN A 146 8.02 16.09 -10.43
N ILE A 147 6.70 16.10 -10.19
CA ILE A 147 5.85 17.22 -10.58
C ILE A 147 6.22 18.51 -9.82
N TYR A 148 6.45 18.40 -8.50
CA TYR A 148 6.82 19.54 -7.68
C TYR A 148 8.16 20.18 -8.09
N ILE A 149 9.17 19.36 -8.36
CA ILE A 149 10.48 19.80 -8.85
C ILE A 149 10.30 20.56 -10.16
N LYS A 150 9.52 20.00 -11.08
CA LYS A 150 9.28 20.60 -12.38
C LYS A 150 8.53 21.92 -12.28
N VAL A 151 7.43 21.97 -11.55
CA VAL A 151 6.61 23.18 -11.35
C VAL A 151 7.38 24.32 -10.69
N ASN A 152 8.31 24.00 -9.79
CA ASN A 152 9.08 25.00 -9.05
C ASN A 152 10.48 25.26 -9.64
N THR A 153 10.86 24.60 -10.74
CA THR A 153 12.15 24.74 -11.39
C THR A 153 13.33 24.52 -10.41
N ILE A 154 13.18 23.51 -9.54
CA ILE A 154 14.16 23.16 -8.51
C ILE A 154 15.18 22.20 -9.08
N ASN A 155 16.44 22.33 -8.72
CA ASN A 155 17.48 21.36 -9.08
C ASN A 155 17.32 20.08 -8.23
N ASP A 156 17.27 18.91 -8.88
CA ASP A 156 17.01 17.60 -8.27
C ASP A 156 17.95 17.29 -7.08
N ASP A 157 19.20 17.72 -7.17
CA ASP A 157 20.24 17.46 -6.17
C ASP A 157 19.94 18.06 -4.78
N ASN A 158 19.06 19.07 -4.71
CA ASN A 158 18.70 19.78 -3.48
C ASN A 158 17.32 19.39 -2.93
N PHE A 159 16.62 18.46 -3.57
CA PHE A 159 15.27 18.12 -3.16
C PHE A 159 15.24 17.07 -2.03
N GLN A 160 14.85 17.50 -0.83
CA GLN A 160 14.86 16.63 0.36
C GLN A 160 13.46 16.26 0.91
N LEU A 161 12.37 16.65 0.22
CA LEU A 161 11.03 16.33 0.70
C LEU A 161 10.73 14.82 0.56
N LYS A 162 10.28 14.21 1.64
CA LYS A 162 9.91 12.78 1.67
C LYS A 162 8.91 12.48 2.77
N GLY A 163 8.24 11.35 2.64
CA GLY A 163 7.33 10.82 3.65
C GLY A 163 6.19 11.80 3.98
N ALA A 164 6.04 12.19 5.24
CA ALA A 164 4.93 13.03 5.68
C ALA A 164 4.87 14.43 5.02
N GLN A 165 5.98 14.89 4.43
CA GLN A 165 6.05 16.21 3.79
C GLN A 165 5.48 16.22 2.35
N ILE A 166 5.24 15.08 1.74
CA ILE A 166 4.80 14.97 0.34
C ILE A 166 3.47 15.69 0.12
N ILE A 167 2.46 15.44 0.92
CA ILE A 167 1.18 16.15 0.80
C ILE A 167 1.29 17.57 1.32
N SER A 168 1.95 17.79 2.48
CA SER A 168 1.98 19.09 3.12
C SER A 168 2.85 20.13 2.42
N LYS A 169 3.85 19.70 1.65
CA LYS A 169 4.75 20.61 0.95
C LYS A 169 4.74 20.40 -0.56
N ALA A 170 4.90 19.16 -1.05
CA ALA A 170 4.97 18.95 -2.49
C ALA A 170 3.60 19.17 -3.15
N LEU A 171 2.56 18.43 -2.76
CA LEU A 171 1.23 18.62 -3.36
C LEU A 171 0.70 20.04 -3.12
N ASN A 172 0.77 20.55 -1.88
CA ASN A 172 0.29 21.90 -1.59
C ASN A 172 1.05 22.96 -2.41
N GLY A 173 2.38 22.83 -2.54
CA GLY A 173 3.19 23.73 -3.37
C GLY A 173 2.84 23.67 -4.86
N ILE A 174 2.52 22.49 -5.40
CA ILE A 174 2.01 22.34 -6.77
C ILE A 174 0.67 23.10 -6.90
N LEU A 175 -0.28 22.84 -6.00
CA LEU A 175 -1.62 23.44 -6.05
C LEU A 175 -1.60 24.97 -5.92
N GLU A 176 -0.72 25.52 -5.10
CA GLU A 176 -0.54 26.96 -4.91
C GLU A 176 0.14 27.60 -6.13
N LYS A 177 1.24 27.01 -6.61
CA LYS A 177 2.00 27.54 -7.74
C LYS A 177 1.18 27.56 -9.03
N THR A 178 0.34 26.55 -9.25
CA THR A 178 -0.52 26.44 -10.42
C THR A 178 -1.91 27.10 -10.22
N SER A 179 -2.19 27.60 -9.01
CA SER A 179 -3.47 28.23 -8.65
C SER A 179 -4.71 27.34 -8.84
N ILE A 180 -4.55 26.01 -8.82
CA ILE A 180 -5.64 25.05 -9.09
C ILE A 180 -6.25 24.44 -7.82
N LYS A 181 -5.94 24.96 -6.66
CA LYS A 181 -6.32 24.32 -5.38
C LYS A 181 -7.81 24.03 -5.24
N ASN A 182 -8.66 25.00 -5.62
CA ASN A 182 -10.11 24.80 -5.52
C ASN A 182 -10.60 23.77 -6.54
N ASP A 183 -10.14 23.87 -7.79
CA ASP A 183 -10.52 22.93 -8.86
C ASP A 183 -10.08 21.51 -8.53
N PHE A 184 -8.89 21.35 -7.96
CA PHE A 184 -8.38 20.07 -7.50
C PHE A 184 -9.31 19.41 -6.47
N PHE A 185 -9.77 20.14 -5.45
CA PHE A 185 -10.68 19.57 -4.45
C PHE A 185 -12.07 19.29 -5.00
N LEU A 186 -12.57 20.12 -5.96
CA LEU A 186 -13.81 19.82 -6.67
C LEU A 186 -13.69 18.52 -7.50
N GLU A 187 -12.57 18.31 -8.18
CA GLU A 187 -12.32 17.06 -8.91
C GLU A 187 -12.14 15.86 -7.97
N LEU A 188 -11.45 16.06 -6.84
CA LEU A 188 -11.26 15.02 -5.84
C LEU A 188 -12.60 14.60 -5.18
N GLU A 189 -13.49 15.56 -4.91
CA GLU A 189 -14.83 15.30 -4.35
C GLU A 189 -15.70 14.43 -5.29
N LYS A 190 -15.54 14.54 -6.60
CA LYS A 190 -16.25 13.67 -7.56
C LYS A 190 -15.88 12.20 -7.40
N ARG A 191 -14.68 11.90 -6.88
CA ARG A 191 -14.15 10.54 -6.67
C ARG A 191 -14.36 10.04 -5.26
N SER A 192 -14.28 10.95 -4.28
CA SER A 192 -14.33 10.56 -2.88
C SER A 192 -14.96 11.62 -2.01
N LYS A 193 -16.03 11.25 -1.32
CA LYS A 193 -16.61 12.08 -0.23
C LYS A 193 -15.78 12.05 1.05
N PHE A 194 -14.76 11.22 1.10
CA PHE A 194 -13.82 11.16 2.21
C PHE A 194 -12.87 12.36 2.23
N PHE A 195 -12.40 12.84 1.08
CA PHE A 195 -11.45 13.95 1.00
C PHE A 195 -12.14 15.29 0.80
N ILE A 196 -12.77 15.79 1.86
CA ILE A 196 -13.54 17.05 1.83
C ILE A 196 -12.70 18.33 1.77
N ASN A 197 -11.43 18.24 2.15
CA ASN A 197 -10.52 19.37 2.16
C ASN A 197 -9.04 18.91 2.30
N TYR A 198 -8.14 19.89 2.26
CA TYR A 198 -6.72 19.66 2.44
C TYR A 198 -6.37 18.95 3.76
N GLN A 199 -7.09 19.24 4.84
CA GLN A 199 -6.78 18.65 6.15
C GLN A 199 -7.10 17.16 6.18
N SER A 200 -8.24 16.72 5.61
CA SER A 200 -8.59 15.31 5.50
C SER A 200 -7.53 14.54 4.72
N LEU A 201 -7.09 15.10 3.59
CA LEU A 201 -6.05 14.51 2.74
C LEU A 201 -4.71 14.39 3.48
N ASN A 202 -4.24 15.48 4.09
CA ASN A 202 -2.94 15.51 4.77
C ASN A 202 -2.90 14.63 6.04
N ARG A 203 -4.00 14.57 6.80
CA ARG A 203 -4.09 13.72 7.99
C ARG A 203 -4.11 12.25 7.64
N THR A 204 -4.85 11.87 6.58
CA THR A 204 -4.85 10.50 6.07
C THR A 204 -3.45 10.10 5.57
N TRP A 205 -2.77 10.97 4.83
CA TRP A 205 -1.41 10.71 4.40
C TRP A 205 -0.44 10.51 5.57
N LYS A 206 -0.57 11.29 6.64
CA LYS A 206 0.26 11.12 7.84
C LYS A 206 0.09 9.75 8.47
N LEU A 207 -1.15 9.25 8.57
CA LEU A 207 -1.44 7.91 9.05
C LEU A 207 -0.82 6.84 8.13
N LEU A 208 -1.03 6.95 6.81
CA LEU A 208 -0.47 6.01 5.83
C LEU A 208 1.06 6.01 5.85
N ASN A 209 1.68 7.18 5.94
CA ASN A 209 3.14 7.30 6.08
C ASN A 209 3.65 6.70 7.39
N PHE A 210 2.91 6.84 8.49
CA PHE A 210 3.26 6.21 9.75
C PHE A 210 3.20 4.69 9.64
N ILE A 211 2.13 4.13 9.05
CA ILE A 211 2.00 2.69 8.79
C ILE A 211 3.16 2.20 7.91
N ARG A 212 3.45 2.90 6.81
CA ARG A 212 4.58 2.58 5.92
C ARG A 212 5.91 2.51 6.67
N ASN A 213 6.17 3.48 7.54
CA ASN A 213 7.41 3.51 8.31
C ASN A 213 7.49 2.33 9.31
N ARG A 214 6.36 1.94 9.92
CA ARG A 214 6.32 0.74 10.78
C ARG A 214 6.57 -0.54 9.98
N LEU A 215 6.02 -0.66 8.78
CA LEU A 215 6.25 -1.81 7.91
C LEU A 215 7.73 -1.94 7.49
N ILE A 216 8.35 -0.84 7.05
CA ILE A 216 9.72 -0.87 6.52
C ILE A 216 10.77 -1.03 7.62
N HIS A 217 10.65 -0.26 8.70
CA HIS A 217 11.74 -0.18 9.69
C HIS A 217 11.53 -1.09 10.90
N TYR A 218 10.31 -1.57 11.13
CA TYR A 218 9.94 -2.34 12.31
C TYR A 218 9.16 -3.62 11.99
N ASN A 219 9.11 -4.01 10.72
CA ASN A 219 8.37 -5.18 10.26
C ASN A 219 6.91 -5.23 10.76
N GLY A 220 6.25 -4.06 10.80
CA GLY A 220 4.87 -3.92 11.26
C GLY A 220 4.67 -3.99 12.78
N TYR A 221 5.74 -3.96 13.59
CA TYR A 221 5.66 -3.99 15.05
C TYR A 221 5.32 -2.62 15.64
N TYR A 222 4.46 -2.61 16.68
CA TYR A 222 3.99 -1.44 17.41
C TYR A 222 4.28 -1.60 18.89
N ASP A 223 5.23 -0.84 19.41
CA ASP A 223 5.42 -0.62 20.85
C ASP A 223 4.36 0.36 21.40
N GLU A 224 4.27 0.54 22.68
CA GLU A 224 3.27 1.42 23.32
C GLU A 224 3.32 2.87 22.79
N LYS A 225 4.50 3.38 22.48
CA LYS A 225 4.64 4.72 21.87
C LYS A 225 4.04 4.76 20.46
N ALA A 226 4.23 3.70 19.69
CA ALA A 226 3.68 3.61 18.34
C ALA A 226 2.17 3.40 18.35
N LYS A 227 1.61 2.64 19.31
CA LYS A 227 0.16 2.52 19.51
C LYS A 227 -0.48 3.87 19.77
N ASN A 228 0.08 4.63 20.71
CA ASN A 228 -0.40 5.98 21.04
C ASN A 228 -0.31 6.94 19.85
N LEU A 229 0.73 6.84 19.01
CA LEU A 229 0.86 7.63 17.80
C LEU A 229 -0.16 7.22 16.73
N PHE A 230 -0.44 5.93 16.56
CA PHE A 230 -1.47 5.45 15.64
C PHE A 230 -2.82 6.02 16.03
N GLN A 231 -3.22 5.89 17.31
CA GLN A 231 -4.46 6.44 17.84
C GLN A 231 -4.53 7.96 17.61
N LYS A 232 -3.46 8.68 17.92
CA LYS A 232 -3.41 10.13 17.69
C LYS A 232 -3.64 10.51 16.23
N TYR A 233 -3.01 9.82 15.27
CA TYR A 233 -3.21 10.11 13.84
C TYR A 233 -4.64 9.77 13.41
N TYR A 234 -5.22 8.72 13.96
CA TYR A 234 -6.61 8.36 13.72
C TYR A 234 -7.57 9.43 14.26
N ASP A 235 -7.41 9.83 15.51
CA ASP A 235 -8.21 10.91 16.13
C ASP A 235 -8.09 12.22 15.34
N ASP A 236 -6.92 12.52 14.82
CA ASP A 236 -6.72 13.72 14.00
C ASP A 236 -7.48 13.63 12.66
N ILE A 237 -7.65 12.46 12.09
CA ILE A 237 -8.53 12.26 10.92
C ILE A 237 -9.98 12.53 11.33
N LEU A 238 -10.47 11.92 12.40
CA LEU A 238 -11.86 12.08 12.87
C LEU A 238 -12.23 13.54 13.15
N LYS A 239 -11.31 14.32 13.74
CA LYS A 239 -11.51 15.77 13.97
C LYS A 239 -11.73 16.60 12.70
N THR A 240 -11.57 16.03 11.53
CA THR A 240 -11.87 16.71 10.26
C THR A 240 -13.35 16.66 9.92
N TYR A 241 -14.07 15.68 10.46
CA TYR A 241 -15.48 15.42 10.18
C TYR A 241 -16.29 15.82 11.40
N THR A 242 -16.87 17.02 11.34
CA THR A 242 -17.55 17.65 12.50
C THR A 242 -19.03 17.31 12.57
N ASP A 243 -19.64 16.91 11.46
CA ASP A 243 -21.07 16.66 11.37
C ASP A 243 -21.37 15.16 11.37
N GLU A 244 -22.47 14.77 11.99
CA GLU A 244 -22.92 13.38 12.09
C GLU A 244 -23.17 12.74 10.72
N SER A 245 -23.65 13.51 9.74
CA SER A 245 -23.81 13.06 8.36
C SER A 245 -22.47 12.73 7.69
N MET A 246 -21.43 13.51 7.97
CA MET A 246 -20.07 13.25 7.48
C MET A 246 -19.47 11.99 8.12
N LEU A 247 -19.64 11.81 9.43
CA LEU A 247 -19.21 10.58 10.13
C LEU A 247 -19.90 9.34 9.58
N THR A 248 -21.20 9.44 9.26
CA THR A 248 -21.93 8.35 8.60
C THR A 248 -21.31 8.01 7.22
N THR A 249 -20.92 9.03 6.45
CA THR A 249 -20.29 8.83 5.12
C THR A 249 -18.96 8.08 5.20
N ILE A 250 -18.20 8.27 6.29
CA ILE A 250 -16.90 7.61 6.50
C ILE A 250 -16.95 6.42 7.44
N SER A 251 -18.14 5.96 7.85
CA SER A 251 -18.32 4.91 8.85
C SER A 251 -17.56 3.63 8.52
N LEU A 252 -17.55 3.21 7.25
CA LEU A 252 -16.80 2.03 6.82
C LEU A 252 -15.27 2.18 7.01
N PHE A 253 -14.74 3.38 6.83
CA PHE A 253 -13.34 3.66 7.10
C PHE A 253 -13.08 3.61 8.62
N ILE A 254 -13.96 4.22 9.42
CA ILE A 254 -13.88 4.18 10.89
C ILE A 254 -13.85 2.73 11.37
N ASP A 255 -14.84 1.92 10.98
CA ASP A 255 -14.92 0.50 11.37
C ASP A 255 -13.66 -0.30 11.05
N LYS A 256 -12.98 0.04 9.96
CA LYS A 256 -11.76 -0.65 9.56
C LYS A 256 -10.56 -0.19 10.36
N ILE A 257 -10.41 1.10 10.58
CA ILE A 257 -9.30 1.62 11.40
C ILE A 257 -9.44 1.14 12.85
N ASP A 258 -10.65 1.08 13.40
CA ASP A 258 -10.92 0.52 14.73
C ASP A 258 -10.50 -0.96 14.84
N LYS A 259 -10.72 -1.74 13.77
CA LYS A 259 -10.22 -3.13 13.70
C LYS A 259 -8.70 -3.20 13.69
N TYR A 260 -8.03 -2.31 12.96
CA TYR A 260 -6.56 -2.23 12.96
C TYR A 260 -6.03 -1.79 14.32
N GLN A 261 -6.68 -0.82 14.98
CA GLN A 261 -6.32 -0.42 16.34
C GLN A 261 -6.45 -1.60 17.30
N THR A 262 -7.58 -2.33 17.26
CA THR A 262 -7.80 -3.53 18.07
C THR A 262 -6.74 -4.61 17.80
N GLN A 263 -6.36 -4.82 16.54
CA GLN A 263 -5.32 -5.76 16.16
C GLN A 263 -3.95 -5.35 16.72
N ILE A 264 -3.61 -4.06 16.60
CA ILE A 264 -2.36 -3.49 17.12
C ILE A 264 -2.31 -3.63 18.65
N ASP A 265 -3.39 -3.31 19.35
CA ASP A 265 -3.46 -3.38 20.82
C ASP A 265 -3.31 -4.81 21.31
N LYS A 266 -3.95 -5.75 20.65
CA LYS A 266 -3.95 -7.17 21.04
C LYS A 266 -2.64 -7.88 20.70
N ASN A 267 -2.10 -7.61 19.51
CA ASN A 267 -1.01 -8.42 18.94
C ASN A 267 0.32 -7.68 18.83
N ASN A 268 0.36 -6.35 19.05
CA ASN A 268 1.50 -5.48 18.78
C ASN A 268 1.93 -5.43 17.31
N TYR A 269 1.09 -5.87 16.36
CA TYR A 269 1.40 -5.91 14.94
C TYR A 269 0.22 -5.44 14.12
N LEU A 270 0.51 -4.74 13.02
CA LEU A 270 -0.44 -4.45 11.96
C LEU A 270 -0.19 -5.41 10.78
N ILE A 271 -1.28 -6.02 10.33
CA ILE A 271 -1.29 -6.87 9.14
C ILE A 271 -1.94 -6.09 8.01
N VAL A 272 -1.22 -5.95 6.91
CA VAL A 272 -1.78 -5.34 5.71
C VAL A 272 -2.70 -6.35 5.03
N ASP A 273 -3.99 -6.08 5.11
CA ASP A 273 -5.02 -6.82 4.37
C ASP A 273 -5.34 -6.12 3.03
N ASP A 274 -6.24 -6.71 2.26
CA ASP A 274 -6.75 -6.17 0.99
C ASP A 274 -7.41 -4.79 1.14
N VAL A 275 -7.94 -4.50 2.31
CA VAL A 275 -8.62 -3.23 2.61
C VAL A 275 -7.61 -2.10 2.78
N LEU A 276 -6.55 -2.32 3.56
CA LEU A 276 -5.51 -1.30 3.76
C LEU A 276 -4.74 -1.04 2.46
N GLU A 277 -4.49 -2.10 1.68
CA GLU A 277 -3.93 -1.98 0.33
C GLU A 277 -4.85 -1.15 -0.59
N ASN A 278 -6.16 -1.41 -0.56
CA ASN A 278 -7.14 -0.68 -1.35
C ASN A 278 -7.21 0.81 -0.97
N ILE A 279 -7.03 1.15 0.31
CA ILE A 279 -7.00 2.55 0.77
C ILE A 279 -5.87 3.31 0.07
N ILE A 280 -4.63 2.81 0.09
CA ILE A 280 -3.50 3.51 -0.55
C ILE A 280 -3.60 3.50 -2.07
N ARG A 281 -4.10 2.43 -2.67
CA ARG A 281 -4.36 2.34 -4.10
C ARG A 281 -5.32 3.43 -4.57
N ASN A 282 -6.47 3.55 -3.92
CA ASN A 282 -7.46 4.58 -4.24
C ASN A 282 -6.94 5.99 -3.91
N PHE A 283 -6.25 6.16 -2.80
CA PHE A 283 -5.62 7.44 -2.45
C PHE A 283 -4.69 7.92 -3.57
N SER A 284 -3.86 7.02 -4.10
CA SER A 284 -2.89 7.35 -5.14
C SER A 284 -3.54 7.75 -6.45
N ILE A 285 -4.50 6.97 -6.95
CA ILE A 285 -5.14 7.26 -8.24
C ILE A 285 -6.01 8.52 -8.16
N PHE A 286 -6.75 8.73 -7.07
CA PHE A 286 -7.62 9.91 -6.94
C PHE A 286 -6.85 11.22 -6.93
N ILE A 287 -5.70 11.26 -6.25
CA ILE A 287 -4.84 12.45 -6.25
C ILE A 287 -4.29 12.70 -7.66
N MET A 288 -3.76 11.67 -8.30
CA MET A 288 -3.09 11.84 -9.59
C MET A 288 -4.07 12.18 -10.70
N GLU A 289 -5.26 11.58 -10.72
CA GLU A 289 -6.31 11.94 -11.70
C GLU A 289 -6.82 13.36 -11.50
N SER A 290 -7.12 13.74 -10.23
CA SER A 290 -7.58 15.10 -9.94
C SER A 290 -6.53 16.14 -10.32
N LEU A 291 -5.27 15.86 -10.05
CA LEU A 291 -4.17 16.74 -10.43
C LEU A 291 -4.03 16.85 -11.95
N TYR A 292 -4.10 15.71 -12.67
CA TYR A 292 -4.01 15.68 -14.12
C TYR A 292 -5.13 16.48 -14.79
N ILE A 293 -6.39 16.27 -14.40
CA ILE A 293 -7.53 17.00 -14.95
C ILE A 293 -7.35 18.50 -14.80
N CYS A 294 -6.88 18.95 -13.64
CA CYS A 294 -6.70 20.39 -13.38
C CYS A 294 -5.50 20.98 -14.12
N THR A 295 -4.50 20.17 -14.46
CA THR A 295 -3.25 20.66 -15.06
C THR A 295 -3.12 20.37 -16.56
N ARG A 296 -3.91 19.46 -17.14
CA ARG A 296 -3.76 19.00 -18.54
C ARG A 296 -3.74 20.13 -19.59
N ASN A 297 -4.46 21.20 -19.32
CA ASN A 297 -4.52 22.37 -20.22
C ASN A 297 -3.55 23.50 -19.82
N GLN A 298 -2.74 23.30 -18.78
CA GLN A 298 -1.75 24.29 -18.33
C GLN A 298 -0.38 23.95 -18.90
N VAL A 299 0.32 24.95 -19.39
CA VAL A 299 1.73 24.80 -19.78
C VAL A 299 2.55 24.85 -18.49
N ILE A 300 2.96 23.68 -17.99
CA ILE A 300 4.01 23.60 -16.95
C ILE A 300 5.34 23.80 -17.68
N SER A 301 5.81 25.03 -17.65
CA SER A 301 7.08 25.46 -18.29
C SER A 301 8.28 24.95 -17.51
#